data_cb850cbe7b5686812a1b340513855f15
#
_entry.id   cb850cbe7b5686812a1b340513855f15
#
_cell.length_a   1.000
_cell.length_b   1.000
_cell.length_c   1.000
_cell.angle_alpha   90.00
_cell.angle_beta   90.00
_cell.angle_gamma   90.00
#
_symmetry.space_group_name_H-M   'P 1'
#
loop_
_entity.id
_entity.type
_entity.pdbx_description
1 polymer ?
#
loop_
_entity_poly.entity_id
_entity_poly.type
_entity_poly.pdbx_seq_one_letter_code
_entity_poly.pdbx_strand_id
1 'polypeptide(L)'
;SPGMYYGHEVDKADQHTYTATVIPYRGAWLEYETDTQDVFYVRIDKNRKLPITCLIRALGVTTDAAIKDLFGEDPRILATLEKDTCHSREESLLEIYRRLRPGEPPTVENAESYLEALFFDARRYDVSKVGRYKFNKKMDIWSRLCGQLLAEPVADPMTGEILAMPGEVISREKAHEISARGVNEAIVDANGTRVKVFSNGM
;
A
#
# COMPACT_ATOMS: atom_id res chain seq x y z
N SER A 1 12.54 -1.35 -16.69
CA SER A 1 13.27 -0.45 -15.80
C SER A 1 12.72 -0.55 -14.38
N PRO A 2 13.56 -0.62 -13.35
CA PRO A 2 13.09 -0.66 -11.97
C PRO A 2 12.24 0.56 -11.63
N GLY A 3 11.15 0.36 -10.89
CA GLY A 3 10.27 1.44 -10.51
C GLY A 3 8.90 0.97 -10.07
N MET A 4 8.01 1.94 -9.86
CA MET A 4 6.61 1.70 -9.53
C MET A 4 5.74 2.33 -10.63
N TYR A 5 4.76 1.59 -11.12
CA TYR A 5 3.91 1.99 -12.23
C TYR A 5 2.45 1.86 -11.83
N TYR A 6 1.67 2.91 -12.06
CA TYR A 6 0.24 2.94 -11.77
C TYR A 6 -0.58 2.85 -13.05
N GLY A 7 -1.71 2.17 -12.98
CA GLY A 7 -2.70 2.10 -14.04
C GLY A 7 -4.10 2.37 -13.51
N HIS A 8 -4.94 2.91 -14.35
CA HIS A 8 -6.33 3.19 -14.05
C HIS A 8 -7.17 2.92 -15.28
N GLU A 9 -8.18 2.09 -15.14
CA GLU A 9 -9.10 1.75 -16.22
C GLU A 9 -10.54 2.06 -15.80
N VAL A 10 -11.34 2.47 -16.76
CA VAL A 10 -12.77 2.70 -16.59
C VAL A 10 -13.49 1.84 -17.59
N ASP A 11 -14.42 0.99 -17.14
CA ASP A 11 -15.21 0.13 -18.01
C ASP A 11 -16.43 0.87 -18.59
N LYS A 12 -17.22 0.15 -19.40
CA LYS A 12 -18.41 0.71 -20.05
C LYS A 12 -19.52 1.06 -19.05
N ALA A 13 -19.48 0.53 -17.84
CA ALA A 13 -20.42 0.80 -16.75
C ALA A 13 -19.90 1.88 -15.80
N ASP A 14 -18.87 2.64 -16.20
CA ASP A 14 -18.21 3.67 -15.41
C ASP A 14 -17.59 3.14 -14.09
N GLN A 15 -17.23 1.86 -14.08
CA GLN A 15 -16.51 1.29 -12.93
C GLN A 15 -15.02 1.50 -13.09
N HIS A 16 -14.40 2.01 -12.03
CA HIS A 16 -12.99 2.33 -11.98
C HIS A 16 -12.22 1.17 -11.33
N THR A 17 -11.17 0.70 -12.02
CA THR A 17 -10.23 -0.26 -11.49
C THR A 17 -8.82 0.31 -11.52
N TYR A 18 -8.03 -0.03 -10.53
CA TYR A 18 -6.69 0.52 -10.34
C TYR A 18 -5.68 -0.60 -10.28
N THR A 19 -4.51 -0.35 -10.86
CA THR A 19 -3.38 -1.27 -10.80
C THR A 19 -2.13 -0.54 -10.34
N ALA A 20 -1.23 -1.28 -9.72
CA ALA A 20 0.11 -0.81 -9.42
C ALA A 20 1.09 -1.97 -9.58
N THR A 21 2.25 -1.71 -10.15
CA THR A 21 3.28 -2.72 -10.32
C THR A 21 4.59 -2.20 -9.72
N VAL A 22 5.16 -2.99 -8.82
CA VAL A 22 6.48 -2.73 -8.25
C VAL A 22 7.48 -3.63 -8.95
N ILE A 23 8.39 -3.03 -9.70
CA ILE A 23 9.43 -3.74 -10.46
C ILE A 23 10.77 -3.46 -9.79
N PRO A 24 11.41 -4.47 -9.16
CA PRO A 24 12.77 -4.33 -8.64
C PRO A 24 13.80 -4.43 -9.77
N TYR A 25 15.03 -4.03 -9.50
CA TYR A 25 16.16 -4.31 -10.38
C TYR A 25 16.41 -5.82 -10.45
N ARG A 26 16.32 -6.49 -9.31
CA ARG A 26 16.47 -7.95 -9.16
C ARG A 26 15.46 -8.45 -8.13
N GLY A 27 14.74 -9.52 -8.48
CA GLY A 27 13.81 -10.18 -7.58
C GLY A 27 12.37 -10.23 -8.07
N ALA A 28 11.48 -10.65 -7.18
CA ALA A 28 10.07 -10.85 -7.47
C ALA A 28 9.33 -9.52 -7.67
N TRP A 29 8.43 -9.51 -8.66
CA TRP A 29 7.52 -8.38 -8.87
C TRP A 29 6.35 -8.47 -7.90
N LEU A 30 5.82 -7.30 -7.52
CA LEU A 30 4.53 -7.17 -6.84
C LEU A 30 3.57 -6.46 -7.77
N GLU A 31 2.46 -7.12 -8.08
CA GLU A 31 1.42 -6.57 -8.94
C GLU A 31 0.14 -6.43 -8.11
N TYR A 32 -0.36 -5.20 -8.01
CA TYR A 32 -1.56 -4.86 -7.26
C TYR A 32 -2.70 -4.55 -8.21
N GLU A 33 -3.91 -4.98 -7.88
CA GLU A 33 -5.11 -4.65 -8.65
C GLU A 33 -6.34 -4.56 -7.76
N THR A 34 -7.27 -3.68 -8.11
CA THR A 34 -8.63 -3.69 -7.55
C THR A 34 -9.57 -4.31 -8.56
N ASP A 35 -10.58 -5.04 -8.09
CA ASP A 35 -11.62 -5.58 -8.96
C ASP A 35 -12.88 -4.68 -8.96
N THR A 36 -13.92 -5.10 -9.67
CA THR A 36 -15.18 -4.38 -9.77
C THR A 36 -15.99 -4.36 -8.47
N GLN A 37 -15.62 -5.18 -7.49
CA GLN A 37 -16.23 -5.24 -6.15
C GLN A 37 -15.39 -4.49 -5.10
N ASP A 38 -14.44 -3.66 -5.53
CA ASP A 38 -13.52 -2.91 -4.67
C ASP A 38 -12.55 -3.75 -3.84
N VAL A 39 -12.42 -5.04 -4.15
CA VAL A 39 -11.45 -5.90 -3.47
C VAL A 39 -10.05 -5.64 -4.02
N PHE A 40 -9.12 -5.46 -3.12
CA PHE A 40 -7.72 -5.16 -3.42
C PHE A 40 -6.90 -6.44 -3.37
N TYR A 41 -6.29 -6.80 -4.50
CA TYR A 41 -5.50 -8.02 -4.67
C TYR A 41 -4.03 -7.74 -4.90
N VAL A 42 -3.20 -8.71 -4.56
CA VAL A 42 -1.78 -8.72 -4.88
C VAL A 42 -1.39 -10.04 -5.55
N ARG A 43 -0.52 -9.95 -6.58
CA ARG A 43 0.18 -11.10 -7.15
C ARG A 43 1.65 -10.99 -6.78
N ILE A 44 2.18 -12.04 -6.19
CA ILE A 44 3.58 -12.13 -5.83
C ILE A 44 4.26 -13.01 -6.87
N ASP A 45 5.25 -12.47 -7.58
CA ASP A 45 6.04 -13.19 -8.59
C ASP A 45 5.16 -13.89 -9.65
N LYS A 46 4.15 -13.17 -10.16
CA LYS A 46 3.23 -13.64 -11.20
C LYS A 46 2.37 -14.86 -10.82
N ASN A 47 2.29 -15.19 -9.55
CA ASN A 47 1.43 -16.26 -9.05
C ASN A 47 -0.03 -15.81 -8.96
N ARG A 48 -0.91 -16.73 -8.55
CA ARG A 48 -2.34 -16.42 -8.37
C ARG A 48 -2.52 -15.30 -7.35
N LYS A 49 -3.45 -14.40 -7.66
CA LYS A 49 -3.77 -13.26 -6.79
C LYS A 49 -4.37 -13.71 -5.46
N LEU A 50 -4.09 -12.95 -4.43
CA LEU A 50 -4.65 -13.10 -3.10
C LEU A 50 -5.02 -11.73 -2.54
N PRO A 51 -5.96 -11.65 -1.58
CA PRO A 51 -6.30 -10.38 -0.95
C PRO A 51 -5.07 -9.72 -0.35
N ILE A 52 -4.91 -8.41 -0.56
CA ILE A 52 -3.73 -7.69 -0.06
C ILE A 52 -3.62 -7.76 1.46
N THR A 53 -4.73 -7.86 2.17
CA THR A 53 -4.76 -7.99 3.62
C THR A 53 -4.06 -9.26 4.10
N CYS A 54 -4.06 -10.32 3.30
CA CYS A 54 -3.28 -11.53 3.57
C CYS A 54 -1.78 -11.22 3.61
N LEU A 55 -1.26 -10.48 2.64
CA LEU A 55 0.14 -10.06 2.63
C LEU A 55 0.44 -9.10 3.80
N ILE A 56 -0.44 -8.16 4.08
CA ILE A 56 -0.29 -7.20 5.17
C ILE A 56 -0.19 -7.92 6.52
N ARG A 57 -1.04 -8.92 6.77
CA ARG A 57 -0.96 -9.74 7.98
C ARG A 57 0.35 -10.51 8.08
N ALA A 58 0.79 -11.09 6.99
CA ALA A 58 2.07 -11.82 6.94
C ALA A 58 3.26 -10.91 7.25
N LEU A 59 3.18 -9.64 6.89
CA LEU A 59 4.22 -8.63 7.16
C LEU A 59 4.16 -8.05 8.58
N GLY A 60 3.18 -8.44 9.41
CA GLY A 60 3.15 -8.09 10.82
C GLY A 60 1.99 -7.21 11.28
N VAL A 61 1.15 -6.69 10.38
CA VAL A 61 -0.08 -5.97 10.74
C VAL A 61 -1.21 -6.99 10.74
N THR A 62 -1.48 -7.60 11.91
CA THR A 62 -2.16 -8.89 11.99
C THR A 62 -3.66 -8.82 12.23
N THR A 63 -4.17 -7.80 12.88
CA THR A 63 -5.59 -7.69 13.21
C THR A 63 -6.34 -6.78 12.25
N ASP A 64 -7.65 -7.00 12.09
CA ASP A 64 -8.50 -6.12 11.30
C ASP A 64 -8.45 -4.68 11.81
N ALA A 65 -8.46 -4.50 13.13
CA ALA A 65 -8.38 -3.19 13.75
C ALA A 65 -7.06 -2.47 13.41
N ALA A 66 -5.93 -3.18 13.45
CA ALA A 66 -4.63 -2.64 13.11
C ALA A 66 -4.53 -2.25 11.63
N ILE A 67 -5.12 -3.05 10.74
CA ILE A 67 -5.17 -2.76 9.30
C ILE A 67 -6.01 -1.51 9.04
N LYS A 68 -7.18 -1.41 9.66
CA LYS A 68 -8.06 -0.22 9.55
C LYS A 68 -7.40 1.03 10.10
N ASP A 69 -6.67 0.91 11.20
CA ASP A 69 -5.95 2.02 11.80
C ASP A 69 -4.81 2.52 10.88
N LEU A 70 -4.05 1.59 10.31
CA LEU A 70 -2.92 1.93 9.44
C LEU A 70 -3.38 2.53 8.10
N PHE A 71 -4.35 1.90 7.43
CA PHE A 71 -4.77 2.29 6.07
C PHE A 71 -6.01 3.17 6.03
N GLY A 72 -6.70 3.36 7.17
CA GLY A 72 -8.00 4.00 7.21
C GLY A 72 -9.13 3.04 6.82
N GLU A 73 -10.37 3.46 7.08
CA GLU A 73 -11.57 2.68 6.74
C GLU A 73 -12.04 2.98 5.30
N ASP A 74 -11.13 2.85 4.36
CA ASP A 74 -11.44 2.98 2.94
C ASP A 74 -12.34 1.80 2.49
N PRO A 75 -13.35 2.05 1.64
CA PRO A 75 -14.24 0.98 1.15
C PRO A 75 -13.50 -0.22 0.54
N ARG A 76 -12.36 0.01 -0.11
CA ARG A 76 -11.55 -1.07 -0.70
C ARG A 76 -10.87 -1.92 0.37
N ILE A 77 -10.41 -1.29 1.43
CA ILE A 77 -9.83 -2.02 2.58
C ILE A 77 -10.91 -2.84 3.28
N LEU A 78 -12.09 -2.26 3.51
CA LEU A 78 -13.20 -2.97 4.16
C LEU A 78 -13.67 -4.16 3.32
N ALA A 79 -13.84 -3.98 2.01
CA ALA A 79 -14.22 -5.05 1.09
C ALA A 79 -13.17 -6.17 1.05
N THR A 80 -11.89 -5.80 1.09
CA THR A 80 -10.79 -6.76 1.09
C THR A 80 -10.73 -7.55 2.38
N LEU A 81 -10.92 -6.92 3.53
CA LEU A 81 -10.99 -7.61 4.82
C LEU A 81 -12.13 -8.63 4.87
N GLU A 82 -13.28 -8.28 4.31
CA GLU A 82 -14.44 -9.17 4.23
C GLU A 82 -14.15 -10.38 3.32
N LYS A 83 -13.42 -10.18 2.24
CA LYS A 83 -13.05 -11.23 1.28
C LYS A 83 -11.94 -12.14 1.79
N ASP A 84 -11.05 -11.64 2.64
CA ASP A 84 -9.90 -12.37 3.16
C ASP A 84 -10.35 -13.46 4.13
N THR A 85 -9.92 -14.69 3.89
CA THR A 85 -10.23 -15.84 4.75
C THR A 85 -9.19 -16.04 5.85
N CYS A 86 -8.08 -15.32 5.81
CA CYS A 86 -7.03 -15.40 6.82
C CYS A 86 -7.30 -14.41 7.95
N HIS A 87 -7.14 -14.85 9.19
CA HIS A 87 -7.39 -14.04 10.39
C HIS A 87 -6.19 -13.93 11.33
N SER A 88 -5.08 -14.57 10.98
CA SER A 88 -3.84 -14.51 11.75
C SER A 88 -2.63 -14.41 10.82
N ARG A 89 -1.49 -14.02 11.38
CA ARG A 89 -0.22 -13.99 10.65
C ARG A 89 0.16 -15.38 10.14
N GLU A 90 -0.01 -16.40 10.98
CA GLU A 90 0.33 -17.78 10.65
C GLU A 90 -0.52 -18.31 9.48
N GLU A 91 -1.84 -18.08 9.51
CA GLU A 91 -2.72 -18.44 8.39
C GLU A 91 -2.32 -17.74 7.10
N SER A 92 -1.96 -16.46 7.18
CA SER A 92 -1.55 -15.66 6.04
C SER A 92 -0.24 -16.17 5.43
N LEU A 93 0.74 -16.48 6.26
CA LEU A 93 2.01 -17.06 5.81
C LEU A 93 1.80 -18.39 5.10
N LEU A 94 0.97 -19.27 5.65
CA LEU A 94 0.65 -20.56 5.05
C LEU A 94 -0.06 -20.40 3.71
N GLU A 95 -1.01 -19.47 3.63
CA GLU A 95 -1.75 -19.22 2.38
C GLU A 95 -0.85 -18.67 1.28
N ILE A 96 0.04 -17.74 1.61
CA ILE A 96 1.02 -17.21 0.67
C ILE A 96 1.93 -18.32 0.19
N TYR A 97 2.43 -19.15 1.08
CA TYR A 97 3.33 -20.26 0.73
C TYR A 97 2.65 -21.26 -0.22
N ARG A 98 1.38 -21.60 0.03
CA ARG A 98 0.59 -22.48 -0.87
C ARG A 98 0.48 -21.90 -2.28
N ARG A 99 0.32 -20.58 -2.39
CA ARG A 99 0.23 -19.89 -3.69
C ARG A 99 1.57 -19.88 -4.42
N LEU A 100 2.67 -19.66 -3.71
CA LEU A 100 4.01 -19.54 -4.30
C LEU A 100 4.67 -20.88 -4.56
N ARG A 101 4.39 -21.89 -3.74
CA ARG A 101 4.99 -23.22 -3.80
C ARG A 101 3.91 -24.31 -3.74
N PRO A 102 3.04 -24.41 -4.76
CA PRO A 102 2.00 -25.42 -4.77
C PRO A 102 2.59 -26.83 -4.75
N GLY A 103 1.99 -27.72 -3.97
CA GLY A 103 2.44 -29.09 -3.84
C GLY A 103 3.45 -29.37 -2.73
N GLU A 104 4.02 -28.33 -2.11
CA GLU A 104 4.89 -28.51 -0.95
C GLU A 104 4.06 -28.37 0.34
N PRO A 105 4.30 -29.22 1.36
CA PRO A 105 3.63 -29.09 2.64
C PRO A 105 4.00 -27.77 3.31
N PRO A 106 3.03 -26.89 3.61
CA PRO A 106 3.33 -25.60 4.22
C PRO A 106 3.59 -25.74 5.72
N THR A 107 4.67 -25.11 6.19
CA THR A 107 4.91 -24.86 7.61
C THR A 107 5.12 -23.36 7.81
N VAL A 108 4.84 -22.86 9.01
CA VAL A 108 5.01 -21.43 9.33
C VAL A 108 6.48 -21.01 9.14
N GLU A 109 7.41 -21.83 9.61
CA GLU A 109 8.84 -21.56 9.51
C GLU A 109 9.31 -21.49 8.06
N ASN A 110 8.88 -22.43 7.22
CA ASN A 110 9.22 -22.44 5.79
C ASN A 110 8.60 -21.24 5.06
N ALA A 111 7.36 -20.91 5.37
CA ALA A 111 6.66 -19.77 4.79
C ALA A 111 7.33 -18.44 5.14
N GLU A 112 7.70 -18.27 6.40
CA GLU A 112 8.39 -17.06 6.88
C GLU A 112 9.76 -16.93 6.23
N SER A 113 10.55 -18.00 6.22
CA SER A 113 11.88 -18.00 5.58
C SER A 113 11.79 -17.72 4.08
N TYR A 114 10.78 -18.25 3.41
CA TYR A 114 10.58 -18.04 1.97
C TYR A 114 10.21 -16.58 1.66
N LEU A 115 9.29 -16.01 2.41
CA LEU A 115 8.88 -14.61 2.24
C LEU A 115 10.04 -13.66 2.54
N GLU A 116 10.80 -13.93 3.59
CA GLU A 116 11.99 -13.16 3.94
C GLU A 116 13.04 -13.22 2.83
N ALA A 117 13.29 -14.40 2.27
CA ALA A 117 14.22 -14.56 1.15
C ALA A 117 13.76 -13.82 -0.11
N LEU A 118 12.45 -13.73 -0.36
CA LEU A 118 11.93 -13.04 -1.54
C LEU A 118 12.14 -11.51 -1.51
N PHE A 119 11.98 -10.87 -0.34
CA PHE A 119 11.89 -9.41 -0.26
C PHE A 119 12.92 -8.77 0.67
N PHE A 120 13.52 -9.51 1.59
CA PHE A 120 14.39 -8.96 2.63
C PHE A 120 15.82 -9.49 2.58
N ASP A 121 16.15 -10.34 1.62
CA ASP A 121 17.53 -10.77 1.36
C ASP A 121 18.13 -9.92 0.23
N ALA A 122 19.09 -9.07 0.58
CA ALA A 122 19.74 -8.15 -0.36
C ALA A 122 20.42 -8.85 -1.56
N ARG A 123 20.72 -10.14 -1.44
CA ARG A 123 21.28 -10.91 -2.55
C ARG A 123 20.22 -11.31 -3.58
N ARG A 124 18.97 -11.38 -3.18
CA ARG A 124 17.86 -11.88 -4.00
C ARG A 124 16.89 -10.77 -4.40
N TYR A 125 16.81 -9.69 -3.63
CA TYR A 125 15.91 -8.57 -3.88
C TYR A 125 16.65 -7.26 -3.77
N ASP A 126 16.63 -6.48 -4.85
CA ASP A 126 17.25 -5.17 -4.91
C ASP A 126 16.45 -4.25 -5.83
N VAL A 127 16.03 -3.13 -5.31
CA VAL A 127 15.31 -2.11 -6.09
C VAL A 127 16.26 -1.19 -6.87
N SER A 128 17.57 -1.23 -6.57
CA SER A 128 18.60 -0.33 -7.06
C SER A 128 18.43 1.12 -6.62
N LYS A 129 19.46 1.94 -6.84
CA LYS A 129 19.38 3.39 -6.57
C LYS A 129 18.36 4.09 -7.45
N VAL A 130 18.29 3.72 -8.71
CA VAL A 130 17.32 4.29 -9.68
C VAL A 130 15.89 3.91 -9.29
N GLY A 131 15.65 2.65 -8.95
CA GLY A 131 14.36 2.18 -8.47
C GLY A 131 13.94 2.88 -7.19
N ARG A 132 14.84 3.00 -6.22
CA ARG A 132 14.57 3.71 -4.96
C ARG A 132 14.20 5.17 -5.19
N TYR A 133 14.90 5.86 -6.09
CA TYR A 133 14.56 7.22 -6.46
C TYR A 133 13.15 7.32 -7.05
N LYS A 134 12.80 6.40 -7.95
CA LYS A 134 11.46 6.37 -8.57
C LYS A 134 10.36 6.05 -7.55
N PHE A 135 10.59 5.12 -6.64
CA PHE A 135 9.64 4.82 -5.56
C PHE A 135 9.42 6.04 -4.66
N ASN A 136 10.50 6.65 -4.20
CA ASN A 136 10.43 7.82 -3.32
C ASN A 136 9.65 8.95 -3.99
N LYS A 137 9.92 9.22 -5.26
CA LYS A 137 9.23 10.26 -6.03
C LYS A 137 7.73 10.02 -6.15
N LYS A 138 7.30 8.77 -6.35
CA LYS A 138 5.87 8.42 -6.48
C LYS A 138 5.15 8.27 -5.14
N MET A 139 5.87 7.96 -4.07
CA MET A 139 5.32 7.76 -2.74
C MET A 139 5.61 8.94 -1.81
N ASP A 140 6.04 10.07 -2.34
CA ASP A 140 6.22 11.30 -1.62
C ASP A 140 4.85 11.91 -1.29
N ILE A 141 4.69 12.42 -0.06
CA ILE A 141 3.38 12.91 0.39
C ILE A 141 2.93 14.16 -0.36
N TRP A 142 3.87 15.06 -0.70
CA TRP A 142 3.50 16.34 -1.29
C TRP A 142 2.77 16.20 -2.62
N SER A 143 3.20 15.29 -3.49
CA SER A 143 2.60 15.09 -4.80
C SER A 143 1.17 14.55 -4.72
N ARG A 144 0.88 13.79 -3.66
CA ARG A 144 -0.45 13.19 -3.43
C ARG A 144 -1.39 14.10 -2.64
N LEU A 145 -0.85 15.10 -1.94
CA LEU A 145 -1.64 16.12 -1.24
C LEU A 145 -1.99 17.31 -2.14
N CYS A 146 -1.14 17.65 -3.09
CA CYS A 146 -1.32 18.80 -3.95
C CYS A 146 -2.67 18.72 -4.70
N GLY A 147 -3.51 19.75 -4.57
CA GLY A 147 -4.84 19.81 -5.18
C GLY A 147 -5.93 19.03 -4.47
N GLN A 148 -5.61 18.36 -3.36
CA GLN A 148 -6.60 17.59 -2.60
C GLN A 148 -7.30 18.45 -1.55
N LEU A 149 -8.56 18.11 -1.27
CA LEU A 149 -9.34 18.70 -0.19
C LEU A 149 -9.00 17.99 1.13
N LEU A 150 -8.54 18.74 2.12
CA LEU A 150 -8.18 18.18 3.41
C LEU A 150 -9.43 17.87 4.25
N ALA A 151 -9.49 16.68 4.83
CA ALA A 151 -10.60 16.23 5.67
C ALA A 151 -10.32 16.38 7.17
N GLU A 152 -9.07 16.38 7.58
CA GLU A 152 -8.66 16.52 8.98
C GLU A 152 -7.49 17.50 9.09
N PRO A 153 -7.25 18.11 10.28
CA PRO A 153 -6.11 19.01 10.46
C PRO A 153 -4.78 18.28 10.23
N VAL A 154 -3.80 19.01 9.67
CA VAL A 154 -2.42 18.54 9.55
C VAL A 154 -1.55 19.40 10.46
N ALA A 155 -0.82 18.74 11.35
CA ALA A 155 0.07 19.38 12.30
C ALA A 155 1.52 18.95 12.08
N ASP A 156 2.45 19.86 12.38
CA ASP A 156 3.87 19.54 12.46
C ASP A 156 4.09 18.47 13.54
N PRO A 157 4.66 17.30 13.20
CA PRO A 157 4.83 16.21 14.18
C PRO A 157 5.81 16.53 15.29
N MET A 158 6.68 17.51 15.13
CA MET A 158 7.67 17.90 16.13
C MET A 158 7.16 19.01 17.06
N THR A 159 6.42 19.98 16.53
CA THR A 159 5.99 21.18 17.26
C THR A 159 4.53 21.21 17.60
N GLY A 160 3.70 20.43 16.91
CA GLY A 160 2.24 20.47 17.04
C GLY A 160 1.59 21.66 16.35
N GLU A 161 2.35 22.53 15.67
CA GLU A 161 1.81 23.65 14.91
C GLU A 161 0.85 23.16 13.83
N ILE A 162 -0.34 23.76 13.75
CA ILE A 162 -1.31 23.44 12.69
C ILE A 162 -0.84 24.07 11.39
N LEU A 163 -0.59 23.22 10.38
CA LEU A 163 -0.12 23.64 9.06
C LEU A 163 -1.27 23.83 8.07
N ALA A 164 -2.34 23.07 8.21
CA ALA A 164 -3.52 23.15 7.36
C ALA A 164 -4.76 22.64 8.10
N MET A 165 -5.93 23.14 7.72
CA MET A 165 -7.21 22.86 8.35
C MET A 165 -8.15 22.10 7.41
N PRO A 166 -9.14 21.33 7.94
CA PRO A 166 -10.16 20.69 7.13
C PRO A 166 -10.90 21.71 6.24
N GLY A 167 -11.23 21.29 5.02
CA GLY A 167 -11.90 22.15 4.03
C GLY A 167 -10.94 22.96 3.17
N GLU A 168 -9.66 22.95 3.46
CA GLU A 168 -8.63 23.63 2.67
C GLU A 168 -8.22 22.73 1.49
N VAL A 169 -8.17 23.33 0.29
CA VAL A 169 -7.55 22.69 -0.89
C VAL A 169 -6.06 22.97 -0.84
N ILE A 170 -5.26 21.92 -0.77
CA ILE A 170 -3.81 22.07 -0.56
C ILE A 170 -3.14 22.56 -1.83
N SER A 171 -2.51 23.74 -1.75
CA SER A 171 -1.70 24.28 -2.84
C SER A 171 -0.37 23.52 -2.96
N ARG A 172 0.33 23.70 -4.08
CA ARG A 172 1.64 23.10 -4.28
C ARG A 172 2.64 23.55 -3.21
N GLU A 173 2.67 24.84 -2.90
CA GLU A 173 3.55 25.42 -1.88
C GLU A 173 3.23 24.84 -0.49
N LYS A 174 1.95 24.75 -0.15
CA LYS A 174 1.53 24.17 1.12
C LYS A 174 1.87 22.68 1.20
N ALA A 175 1.71 21.93 0.12
CA ALA A 175 2.08 20.52 0.06
C ALA A 175 3.57 20.30 0.32
N HIS A 176 4.42 21.14 -0.28
CA HIS A 176 5.87 21.10 -0.05
C HIS A 176 6.23 21.48 1.39
N GLU A 177 5.57 22.49 1.96
CA GLU A 177 5.74 22.87 3.36
C GLU A 177 5.41 21.73 4.31
N ILE A 178 4.26 21.08 4.11
CA ILE A 178 3.82 19.94 4.90
C ILE A 178 4.85 18.81 4.83
N SER A 179 5.30 18.46 3.64
CA SER A 179 6.32 17.44 3.42
C SER A 179 7.65 17.80 4.11
N ALA A 180 8.09 19.05 4.00
CA ALA A 180 9.34 19.53 4.58
C ALA A 180 9.32 19.53 6.12
N ARG A 181 8.13 19.62 6.74
CA ARG A 181 7.96 19.54 8.19
C ARG A 181 7.97 18.12 8.72
N GLY A 182 8.13 17.11 7.86
CA GLY A 182 8.19 15.70 8.27
C GLY A 182 6.83 15.04 8.48
N VAL A 183 5.76 15.62 7.96
CA VAL A 183 4.44 14.99 7.98
C VAL A 183 4.44 13.79 7.05
N ASN A 184 4.05 12.62 7.57
CA ASN A 184 4.05 11.36 6.83
C ASN A 184 2.66 10.85 6.49
N GLU A 185 1.60 11.41 7.07
CA GLU A 185 0.23 11.01 6.80
C GLU A 185 -0.73 12.18 6.87
N ALA A 186 -1.83 12.10 6.11
CA ALA A 186 -2.92 13.05 6.14
C ALA A 186 -4.21 12.39 5.66
N ILE A 187 -5.35 12.93 6.08
CA ILE A 187 -6.67 12.46 5.63
C ILE A 187 -7.24 13.49 4.65
N VAL A 188 -7.51 13.04 3.44
CA VAL A 188 -8.12 13.86 2.39
C VAL A 188 -9.55 13.41 2.08
N ASP A 189 -10.35 14.31 1.55
CA ASP A 189 -11.69 14.02 1.04
C ASP A 189 -11.60 13.85 -0.49
N ALA A 190 -11.77 12.63 -0.95
CA ALA A 190 -11.81 12.30 -2.37
C ALA A 190 -13.26 12.02 -2.77
N ASN A 191 -13.96 13.05 -3.27
CA ASN A 191 -15.35 12.96 -3.70
C ASN A 191 -16.30 12.38 -2.64
N GLY A 192 -16.18 12.86 -1.40
CA GLY A 192 -17.02 12.42 -0.28
C GLY A 192 -16.48 11.21 0.47
N THR A 193 -15.42 10.59 0.00
CA THR A 193 -14.77 9.46 0.68
C THR A 193 -13.49 9.94 1.37
N ARG A 194 -13.35 9.63 2.65
CA ARG A 194 -12.11 9.91 3.40
C ARG A 194 -11.05 8.90 3.00
N VAL A 195 -9.91 9.42 2.55
CA VAL A 195 -8.77 8.59 2.15
C VAL A 195 -7.56 9.00 2.96
N LYS A 196 -6.90 8.03 3.56
CA LYS A 196 -5.64 8.24 4.25
C LYS A 196 -4.50 8.18 3.25
N VAL A 197 -3.72 9.25 3.20
CA VAL A 197 -2.53 9.36 2.35
C VAL A 197 -1.30 9.27 3.23
N PHE A 198 -0.36 8.39 2.89
CA PHE A 198 0.92 8.33 3.60
C PHE A 198 2.10 8.27 2.66
N SER A 199 3.26 8.67 3.19
CA SER A 199 4.51 8.59 2.46
C SER A 199 5.31 7.35 2.85
N ASN A 200 6.34 7.07 2.08
CA ASN A 200 7.34 6.06 2.41
C ASN A 200 8.49 6.61 3.28
N GLY A 201 8.35 7.80 3.81
CA GLY A 201 9.36 8.48 4.63
C GLY A 201 9.30 8.14 6.12
N MET A 202 8.60 7.06 6.49
CA MET A 202 8.50 6.59 7.87
C MET A 202 9.70 5.74 8.28
#